data_e4a78c5a616b8a015fa704937070fbd1
#
_entry.id   e4a78c5a616b8a015fa704937070fbd1
#
_cell.length_a   1.000
_cell.length_b   1.000
_cell.length_c   1.000
_cell.angle_alpha   90.00
_cell.angle_beta   90.00
_cell.angle_gamma   90.00
#
_symmetry.space_group_name_H-M   'P 1'
#
loop_
_entity.id
_entity.type
_entity.pdbx_description
1 polymer ?
#
loop_
_entity_poly.entity_id
_entity_poly.type
_entity_poly.pdbx_seq_one_letter_code
_entity_poly.pdbx_strand_id
1 'polypeptide(L)'
;IGNVSIGGTGKTPFSIKTYKILEILGYKPVFLTRGYRGLTKGPILVNKSHNHKDVGDEALLLSKVGTTIVSSNRCIGAKYIENLKKNYDIIIMDDGLQNYQLEQDIKLLLIDKKLLFGNGYCIPAGPLRQTITQGLKKIDAIIFTGDGDIKDINLNFINNIQNFDTKLKIKNTFKTKQNNFLAFCALGNPIKFFNTLKKNNFKIVLTKSFPDHYEYKNKDINTLKEEADNKNLKLITTEKDYVKIDDKENEISVLPIEINFSKADGNKFKSFLKEKIND
;
A
#
# COMPACT_ATOMS: atom_id res chain seq x y z
N ILE A 1 6.15 2.62 8.97
CA ILE A 1 4.74 2.50 8.56
C ILE A 1 4.37 1.02 8.55
N GLY A 2 3.22 0.65 9.15
CA GLY A 2 2.77 -0.74 9.12
C GLY A 2 1.39 -0.93 9.73
N ASN A 3 1.00 -2.20 9.95
CA ASN A 3 -0.27 -2.57 10.56
C ASN A 3 -0.10 -3.79 11.48
N VAL A 4 -1.09 -4.05 12.33
CA VAL A 4 -1.09 -5.20 13.22
C VAL A 4 -1.92 -6.37 12.71
N SER A 5 -2.72 -6.19 11.67
CA SER A 5 -3.57 -7.24 11.08
C SER A 5 -3.03 -7.72 9.74
N ILE A 6 -3.33 -8.97 9.37
CA ILE A 6 -3.13 -9.44 8.00
C ILE A 6 -4.16 -8.77 7.07
N GLY A 7 -3.78 -8.56 5.81
CA GLY A 7 -4.65 -8.01 4.78
C GLY A 7 -4.27 -6.60 4.32
N GLY A 8 -5.00 -6.12 3.32
CA GLY A 8 -4.72 -4.86 2.62
C GLY A 8 -5.26 -3.63 3.36
N THR A 9 -4.53 -3.12 4.33
CA THR A 9 -4.87 -1.89 5.06
C THR A 9 -4.47 -0.60 4.35
N GLY A 10 -3.84 -0.69 3.16
CA GLY A 10 -3.39 0.48 2.39
C GLY A 10 -1.99 0.97 2.77
N LYS A 11 -1.10 0.11 3.32
CA LYS A 11 0.28 0.48 3.70
C LYS A 11 1.04 1.13 2.55
N THR A 12 1.24 0.43 1.45
CA THR A 12 2.01 0.93 0.31
C THR A 12 1.46 2.23 -0.29
N PRO A 13 0.14 2.40 -0.53
CA PRO A 13 -0.42 3.70 -0.89
C PRO A 13 -0.18 4.81 0.15
N PHE A 14 -0.18 4.47 1.45
CA PHE A 14 0.11 5.44 2.51
C PHE A 14 1.60 5.79 2.57
N SER A 15 2.49 4.83 2.41
CA SER A 15 3.94 5.06 2.30
C SER A 15 4.25 6.00 1.13
N ILE A 16 3.60 5.80 -0.02
CA ILE A 16 3.70 6.69 -1.18
C ILE A 16 3.17 8.09 -0.85
N LYS A 17 2.06 8.21 -0.12
CA LYS A 17 1.51 9.51 0.30
C LYS A 17 2.46 10.23 1.24
N THR A 18 3.02 9.53 2.21
CA THR A 18 4.00 10.08 3.18
C THR A 18 5.26 10.55 2.45
N TYR A 19 5.78 9.76 1.52
CA TYR A 19 6.93 10.14 0.69
C TYR A 19 6.71 11.49 0.00
N LYS A 20 5.58 11.65 -0.70
CA LYS A 20 5.24 12.92 -1.38
C LYS A 20 5.07 14.09 -0.42
N ILE A 21 4.55 13.85 0.77
CA ILE A 21 4.43 14.90 1.79
C ILE A 21 5.82 15.33 2.26
N LEU A 22 6.72 14.41 2.51
CA LEU A 22 8.10 14.71 2.93
C LEU A 22 8.87 15.47 1.84
N GLU A 23 8.71 15.12 0.56
CA GLU A 23 9.27 15.91 -0.54
C GLU A 23 8.76 17.36 -0.56
N ILE A 24 7.43 17.55 -0.36
CA ILE A 24 6.83 18.90 -0.27
C ILE A 24 7.37 19.68 0.94
N LEU A 25 7.74 18.99 2.01
CA LEU A 25 8.36 19.59 3.20
C LEU A 25 9.86 19.88 3.03
N GLY A 26 10.46 19.49 1.91
CA GLY A 26 11.86 19.75 1.56
C GLY A 26 12.83 18.63 1.93
N TYR A 27 12.34 17.51 2.46
CA TYR A 27 13.17 16.34 2.79
C TYR A 27 13.43 15.46 1.57
N LYS A 28 14.47 14.65 1.62
CA LYS A 28 14.84 13.65 0.61
C LYS A 28 14.57 12.24 1.13
N PRO A 29 13.33 11.73 1.02
CA PRO A 29 13.00 10.40 1.53
C PRO A 29 13.50 9.29 0.60
N VAL A 30 13.69 8.10 1.18
CA VAL A 30 13.97 6.84 0.48
C VAL A 30 13.12 5.73 1.07
N PHE A 31 12.64 4.82 0.22
CA PHE A 31 11.92 3.64 0.69
C PHE A 31 12.88 2.51 1.05
N LEU A 32 12.58 1.84 2.16
CA LEU A 32 13.19 0.58 2.55
C LEU A 32 12.10 -0.48 2.76
N THR A 33 12.09 -1.51 1.93
CA THR A 33 11.09 -2.59 2.01
C THR A 33 11.76 -3.97 2.08
N ARG A 34 11.00 -4.98 2.50
CA ARG A 34 11.51 -6.35 2.61
C ARG A 34 11.65 -7.03 1.25
N GLY A 35 10.92 -6.59 0.24
CA GLY A 35 10.78 -7.33 -1.01
C GLY A 35 9.94 -8.59 -0.81
N TYR A 36 8.76 -8.44 -0.19
CA TYR A 36 7.88 -9.58 0.08
C TYR A 36 7.57 -10.35 -1.20
N ARG A 37 7.75 -11.68 -1.18
CA ARG A 37 7.67 -12.60 -2.32
C ARG A 37 8.70 -12.38 -3.43
N GLY A 38 9.61 -11.43 -3.33
CA GLY A 38 10.76 -11.33 -4.21
C GLY A 38 11.85 -12.35 -3.85
N LEU A 39 12.59 -12.79 -4.86
CA LEU A 39 13.71 -13.74 -4.69
C LEU A 39 14.94 -13.06 -4.10
N THR A 40 15.12 -11.78 -4.38
CA THR A 40 16.29 -11.00 -3.94
C THR A 40 16.20 -10.66 -2.46
N LYS A 41 17.23 -11.05 -1.70
CA LYS A 41 17.34 -10.74 -0.27
C LYS A 41 17.90 -9.33 0.00
N GLY A 42 18.57 -8.74 -0.97
CA GLY A 42 19.18 -7.42 -0.88
C GLY A 42 20.44 -7.35 0.01
N PRO A 43 20.97 -6.13 0.29
CA PRO A 43 20.38 -4.85 -0.15
C PRO A 43 20.56 -4.60 -1.65
N ILE A 44 19.50 -4.14 -2.31
CA ILE A 44 19.54 -3.80 -3.73
C ILE A 44 18.69 -2.56 -4.03
N LEU A 45 19.22 -1.68 -4.87
CA LEU A 45 18.49 -0.56 -5.42
C LEU A 45 17.56 -1.05 -6.54
N VAL A 46 16.26 -0.86 -6.37
CA VAL A 46 15.27 -1.22 -7.40
C VAL A 46 15.41 -0.31 -8.62
N ASN A 47 15.48 -0.89 -9.79
CA ASN A 47 15.59 -0.19 -11.06
C ASN A 47 14.66 -0.82 -12.13
N LYS A 48 14.69 -0.29 -13.35
CA LYS A 48 13.80 -0.71 -14.44
C LYS A 48 14.05 -2.14 -14.96
N SER A 49 15.19 -2.75 -14.67
CA SER A 49 15.51 -4.13 -15.08
C SER A 49 14.88 -5.18 -14.16
N HIS A 50 14.47 -4.78 -12.95
CA HIS A 50 13.86 -5.70 -12.00
C HIS A 50 12.37 -5.89 -12.30
N ASN A 51 11.91 -7.12 -12.14
CA ASN A 51 10.50 -7.49 -12.20
C ASN A 51 9.96 -7.88 -10.80
N HIS A 52 8.68 -8.23 -10.74
CA HIS A 52 8.00 -8.57 -9.47
C HIS A 52 8.56 -9.84 -8.81
N LYS A 53 9.13 -10.78 -9.59
CA LYS A 53 9.77 -12.00 -9.06
C LYS A 53 11.09 -11.68 -8.40
N ASP A 54 11.80 -10.65 -8.89
CA ASP A 54 13.08 -10.24 -8.31
C ASP A 54 12.89 -9.55 -6.98
N VAL A 55 12.04 -8.52 -6.91
CA VAL A 55 11.98 -7.56 -5.80
C VAL A 55 10.63 -7.48 -5.08
N GLY A 56 9.62 -8.18 -5.58
CA GLY A 56 8.24 -8.11 -5.09
C GLY A 56 7.42 -6.98 -5.72
N ASP A 57 6.10 -7.18 -5.76
CA ASP A 57 5.15 -6.25 -6.36
C ASP A 57 5.10 -4.87 -5.65
N GLU A 58 5.17 -4.86 -4.31
CA GLU A 58 5.15 -3.62 -3.50
C GLU A 58 6.39 -2.76 -3.76
N ALA A 59 7.59 -3.37 -3.86
CA ALA A 59 8.82 -2.65 -4.16
C ALA A 59 8.79 -1.99 -5.53
N LEU A 60 8.18 -2.64 -6.53
CA LEU A 60 8.00 -2.05 -7.87
C LEU A 60 7.04 -0.86 -7.84
N LEU A 61 5.98 -0.91 -7.02
CA LEU A 61 5.06 0.23 -6.87
C LEU A 61 5.75 1.43 -6.22
N LEU A 62 6.54 1.20 -5.18
CA LEU A 62 7.31 2.23 -4.49
C LEU A 62 8.36 2.85 -5.45
N SER A 63 9.05 2.04 -6.23
CA SER A 63 10.10 2.50 -7.16
C SER A 63 9.60 3.39 -8.30
N LYS A 64 8.30 3.33 -8.62
CA LYS A 64 7.67 4.27 -9.57
C LYS A 64 7.55 5.70 -9.02
N VAL A 65 7.68 5.86 -7.70
CA VAL A 65 7.50 7.15 -7.02
C VAL A 65 8.82 7.68 -6.51
N GLY A 66 9.66 6.85 -5.93
CA GLY A 66 10.92 7.29 -5.35
C GLY A 66 11.97 6.19 -5.26
N THR A 67 13.16 6.56 -4.89
CA THR A 67 14.26 5.62 -4.67
C THR A 67 13.83 4.56 -3.67
N THR A 68 13.98 3.29 -4.05
CA THR A 68 13.52 2.14 -3.28
C THR A 68 14.63 1.12 -3.12
N ILE A 69 14.90 0.75 -1.88
CA ILE A 69 15.87 -0.28 -1.50
C ILE A 69 15.09 -1.49 -0.99
N VAL A 70 15.40 -2.65 -1.56
CA VAL A 70 14.93 -3.93 -1.05
C VAL A 70 16.03 -4.55 -0.21
N SER A 71 15.71 -4.90 1.02
CA SER A 71 16.59 -5.65 1.90
C SER A 71 15.79 -6.48 2.89
N SER A 72 16.02 -7.79 2.95
CA SER A 72 15.41 -8.67 3.95
C SER A 72 15.88 -8.33 5.36
N ASN A 73 17.14 -7.93 5.53
CA ASN A 73 17.71 -7.37 6.75
C ASN A 73 17.68 -5.84 6.66
N ARG A 74 16.83 -5.21 7.48
CA ARG A 74 16.63 -3.75 7.46
C ARG A 74 17.86 -2.97 7.92
N CYS A 75 18.65 -3.49 8.85
CA CYS A 75 19.87 -2.83 9.30
C CYS A 75 20.92 -2.77 8.19
N ILE A 76 21.07 -3.86 7.43
CA ILE A 76 21.98 -3.87 6.27
C ILE A 76 21.45 -2.94 5.18
N GLY A 77 20.11 -2.91 4.97
CA GLY A 77 19.47 -1.97 4.04
C GLY A 77 19.67 -0.51 4.41
N ALA A 78 19.55 -0.16 5.69
CA ALA A 78 19.80 1.20 6.18
C ALA A 78 21.26 1.61 5.98
N LYS A 79 22.22 0.76 6.36
CA LYS A 79 23.67 0.99 6.11
C LYS A 79 23.98 1.14 4.61
N TYR A 80 23.31 0.38 3.78
CA TYR A 80 23.46 0.53 2.32
C TYR A 80 22.98 1.91 1.85
N ILE A 81 21.84 2.41 2.39
CA ILE A 81 21.31 3.74 2.08
C ILE A 81 22.27 4.84 2.51
N GLU A 82 22.85 4.74 3.72
CA GLU A 82 23.85 5.69 4.22
C GLU A 82 25.08 5.78 3.31
N ASN A 83 25.50 4.68 2.71
CA ASN A 83 26.65 4.62 1.81
C ASN A 83 26.33 5.04 0.36
N LEU A 84 25.08 5.36 0.04
CA LEU A 84 24.74 5.88 -1.29
C LEU A 84 25.31 7.31 -1.46
N LYS A 85 25.81 7.61 -2.65
CA LYS A 85 26.32 8.97 -2.99
C LYS A 85 25.24 10.07 -2.82
N LYS A 86 23.99 9.70 -2.82
CA LYS A 86 22.84 10.59 -2.67
C LYS A 86 22.45 10.65 -1.18
N ASN A 87 22.59 11.80 -0.57
CA ASN A 87 22.19 12.00 0.82
C ASN A 87 20.67 11.95 0.93
N TYR A 88 20.16 11.01 1.71
CA TYR A 88 18.76 10.89 2.09
C TYR A 88 18.59 11.33 3.55
N ASP A 89 17.52 12.07 3.83
CA ASP A 89 17.25 12.57 5.16
C ASP A 89 16.37 11.60 5.96
N ILE A 90 15.52 10.82 5.26
CA ILE A 90 14.49 9.99 5.90
C ILE A 90 14.36 8.65 5.19
N ILE A 91 14.37 7.58 5.97
CA ILE A 91 14.03 6.23 5.51
C ILE A 91 12.57 5.93 5.84
N ILE A 92 11.76 5.68 4.81
CA ILE A 92 10.38 5.19 4.98
C ILE A 92 10.39 3.67 4.88
N MET A 93 10.19 2.99 6.01
CA MET A 93 9.99 1.54 6.01
C MET A 93 8.53 1.20 5.67
N ASP A 94 8.31 0.58 4.51
CA ASP A 94 7.00 0.00 4.16
C ASP A 94 6.88 -1.39 4.80
N ASP A 95 5.79 -1.61 5.56
CA ASP A 95 5.55 -2.78 6.43
C ASP A 95 6.68 -3.04 7.44
N GLY A 96 7.07 -1.96 8.14
CA GLY A 96 8.23 -1.95 9.05
C GLY A 96 7.91 -2.09 10.54
N LEU A 97 6.66 -1.99 11.00
CA LEU A 97 6.32 -1.92 12.43
C LEU A 97 6.76 -3.14 13.24
N GLN A 98 6.79 -4.33 12.64
CA GLN A 98 7.27 -5.56 13.29
C GLN A 98 8.78 -5.76 13.16
N ASN A 99 9.52 -4.78 12.61
CA ASN A 99 10.98 -4.85 12.59
C ASN A 99 11.55 -4.20 13.86
N TYR A 100 12.10 -5.02 14.75
CA TYR A 100 12.70 -4.58 16.01
C TYR A 100 14.23 -4.44 15.93
N GLN A 101 14.85 -4.77 14.80
CA GLN A 101 16.29 -4.74 14.60
C GLN A 101 16.81 -3.33 14.29
N LEU A 102 15.99 -2.52 13.60
CA LEU A 102 16.29 -1.14 13.28
C LEU A 102 15.42 -0.23 14.16
N GLU A 103 16.05 0.69 14.88
CA GLU A 103 15.35 1.70 15.66
C GLU A 103 14.52 2.59 14.72
N GLN A 104 13.33 2.98 15.18
CA GLN A 104 12.36 3.73 14.40
C GLN A 104 11.96 4.96 15.18
N ASP A 105 12.30 6.15 14.66
CA ASP A 105 12.01 7.43 15.30
C ASP A 105 10.50 7.72 15.27
N ILE A 106 9.82 7.39 14.17
CA ILE A 106 8.38 7.64 13.99
C ILE A 106 7.67 6.35 13.58
N LYS A 107 6.67 5.93 14.37
CA LYS A 107 5.86 4.72 14.15
C LYS A 107 4.43 5.08 13.81
N LEU A 108 4.03 4.82 12.58
CA LEU A 108 2.69 5.08 12.06
C LEU A 108 1.94 3.76 11.87
N LEU A 109 0.86 3.57 12.64
CA LEU A 109 0.02 2.38 12.61
C LEU A 109 -1.21 2.61 11.73
N LEU A 110 -1.38 1.80 10.68
CA LEU A 110 -2.56 1.82 9.84
C LEU A 110 -3.64 0.87 10.37
N ILE A 111 -4.87 1.39 10.48
CA ILE A 111 -6.06 0.63 10.87
C ILE A 111 -7.16 0.86 9.84
N ASP A 112 -7.69 -0.23 9.26
CA ASP A 112 -8.87 -0.15 8.41
C ASP A 112 -10.12 0.09 9.29
N LYS A 113 -10.89 1.14 8.99
CA LYS A 113 -12.05 1.56 9.79
C LYS A 113 -13.17 0.52 9.90
N LYS A 114 -13.30 -0.35 8.90
CA LYS A 114 -14.31 -1.40 8.92
C LYS A 114 -13.87 -2.68 9.61
N LEU A 115 -12.59 -3.01 9.46
CA LEU A 115 -12.04 -4.26 9.98
C LEU A 115 -11.51 -4.09 11.39
N LEU A 116 -11.01 -2.92 11.74
CA LEU A 116 -10.32 -2.62 12.99
C LEU A 116 -9.30 -3.73 13.34
N PHE A 117 -9.54 -4.42 14.43
CA PHE A 117 -8.73 -5.54 14.90
C PHE A 117 -9.38 -6.91 14.66
N GLY A 118 -10.47 -6.96 13.85
CA GLY A 118 -11.24 -8.18 13.63
C GLY A 118 -11.85 -8.70 14.92
N ASN A 119 -11.67 -9.99 15.20
CA ASN A 119 -12.11 -10.62 16.45
C ASN A 119 -11.14 -10.41 17.63
N GLY A 120 -10.07 -9.63 17.46
CA GLY A 120 -9.08 -9.31 18.50
C GLY A 120 -8.03 -10.39 18.79
N TYR A 121 -8.09 -11.54 18.10
CA TYR A 121 -7.16 -12.65 18.31
C TYR A 121 -6.00 -12.63 17.31
N CYS A 122 -4.86 -13.18 17.75
CA CYS A 122 -3.70 -13.39 16.87
C CYS A 122 -3.89 -14.65 16.00
N ILE A 123 -3.14 -14.70 14.91
CA ILE A 123 -3.02 -15.89 14.06
C ILE A 123 -2.65 -17.12 14.91
N PRO A 124 -3.29 -18.30 14.71
CA PRO A 124 -4.28 -18.61 13.67
C PRO A 124 -5.75 -18.32 14.05
N ALA A 125 -6.05 -17.92 15.28
CA ALA A 125 -7.42 -17.73 15.77
C ALA A 125 -8.09 -16.44 15.28
N GLY A 126 -7.33 -15.49 14.76
CA GLY A 126 -7.81 -14.22 14.24
C GLY A 126 -6.81 -13.55 13.31
N PRO A 127 -7.08 -12.32 12.87
CA PRO A 127 -6.29 -11.66 11.84
C PRO A 127 -5.03 -10.96 12.36
N LEU A 128 -4.78 -10.92 13.67
CA LEU A 128 -3.70 -10.11 14.21
C LEU A 128 -2.34 -10.82 14.11
N ARG A 129 -1.30 -10.06 13.75
CA ARG A 129 0.11 -10.49 13.74
C ARG A 129 0.73 -10.45 15.16
N GLN A 130 0.14 -9.64 16.03
CA GLN A 130 0.52 -9.43 17.44
C GLN A 130 -0.68 -8.89 18.21
N THR A 131 -0.64 -8.95 19.53
CA THR A 131 -1.74 -8.45 20.38
C THR A 131 -1.95 -6.94 20.17
N ILE A 132 -3.16 -6.45 20.41
CA ILE A 132 -3.50 -5.02 20.28
C ILE A 132 -2.56 -4.19 21.17
N THR A 133 -2.37 -4.60 22.43
CA THR A 133 -1.51 -3.91 23.39
C THR A 133 -0.06 -3.82 22.89
N GLN A 134 0.49 -4.91 22.33
CA GLN A 134 1.82 -4.88 21.73
C GLN A 134 1.88 -3.99 20.49
N GLY A 135 0.84 -4.04 19.67
CA GLY A 135 0.73 -3.26 18.42
C GLY A 135 0.63 -1.76 18.66
N LEU A 136 0.04 -1.35 19.78
CA LEU A 136 -0.11 0.05 20.16
C LEU A 136 1.09 0.59 20.98
N LYS A 137 1.98 -0.28 21.43
CA LYS A 137 3.13 0.13 22.23
C LYS A 137 4.09 0.99 21.40
N LYS A 138 4.38 2.19 21.90
CA LYS A 138 5.29 3.17 21.25
C LYS A 138 4.84 3.59 19.84
N ILE A 139 3.54 3.65 19.58
CA ILE A 139 3.00 4.23 18.33
C ILE A 139 2.86 5.75 18.50
N ASP A 140 3.39 6.51 17.55
CA ASP A 140 3.31 7.96 17.55
C ASP A 140 2.00 8.46 16.97
N ALA A 141 1.48 7.78 15.93
CA ALA A 141 0.17 8.12 15.38
C ALA A 141 -0.53 6.92 14.75
N ILE A 142 -1.87 6.98 14.77
CA ILE A 142 -2.76 6.03 14.08
C ILE A 142 -3.33 6.69 12.83
N ILE A 143 -3.28 5.95 11.73
CA ILE A 143 -3.83 6.35 10.45
C ILE A 143 -5.04 5.46 10.15
N PHE A 144 -6.22 6.02 10.25
CA PHE A 144 -7.44 5.33 9.86
C PHE A 144 -7.59 5.35 8.35
N THR A 145 -7.82 4.18 7.76
CA THR A 145 -7.97 4.01 6.31
C THR A 145 -9.31 3.40 5.96
N GLY A 146 -9.71 3.50 4.69
CA GLY A 146 -10.93 2.89 4.19
C GLY A 146 -12.19 3.74 4.38
N ASP A 147 -13.35 3.13 4.12
CA ASP A 147 -14.65 3.78 4.22
C ASP A 147 -15.21 3.70 5.65
N GLY A 148 -16.04 4.64 6.02
CA GLY A 148 -16.64 4.79 7.36
C GLY A 148 -16.25 6.11 8.01
N ASP A 149 -16.87 6.46 9.11
CA ASP A 149 -16.52 7.62 9.93
C ASP A 149 -15.75 7.15 11.17
N ILE A 150 -14.71 7.87 11.56
CA ILE A 150 -13.98 7.61 12.82
C ILE A 150 -14.90 7.81 14.03
N LYS A 151 -15.88 8.70 13.93
CA LYS A 151 -16.84 8.98 15.01
C LYS A 151 -17.65 7.74 15.42
N ASP A 152 -17.83 6.80 14.50
CA ASP A 152 -18.57 5.55 14.73
C ASP A 152 -17.71 4.47 15.42
N ILE A 153 -16.41 4.77 15.64
CA ILE A 153 -15.46 3.83 16.22
C ILE A 153 -15.30 4.12 17.72
N ASN A 154 -15.48 3.11 18.56
CA ASN A 154 -15.10 3.22 19.96
C ASN A 154 -13.57 3.30 20.08
N LEU A 155 -13.04 4.49 20.39
CA LEU A 155 -11.61 4.80 20.41
C LEU A 155 -10.99 4.67 21.81
N ASN A 156 -11.67 4.09 22.80
CA ASN A 156 -11.18 3.99 24.19
C ASN A 156 -9.80 3.29 24.28
N PHE A 157 -9.47 2.45 23.32
CA PHE A 157 -8.18 1.75 23.27
C PHE A 157 -7.00 2.62 22.76
N ILE A 158 -7.26 3.81 22.24
CA ILE A 158 -6.22 4.71 21.67
C ILE A 158 -6.18 6.07 22.37
N ASN A 159 -6.75 6.17 23.59
CA ASN A 159 -6.70 7.41 24.36
C ASN A 159 -5.23 7.92 24.41
N ASN A 160 -5.05 9.17 24.01
CA ASN A 160 -3.78 9.90 23.94
C ASN A 160 -2.86 9.58 22.75
N ILE A 161 -3.24 8.72 21.79
CA ILE A 161 -2.50 8.57 20.55
C ILE A 161 -3.09 9.48 19.47
N GLN A 162 -2.24 10.30 18.87
CA GLN A 162 -2.67 11.17 17.76
C GLN A 162 -3.22 10.32 16.61
N ASN A 163 -4.32 10.77 16.00
CA ASN A 163 -4.93 10.00 14.93
C ASN A 163 -5.35 10.91 13.75
N PHE A 164 -5.36 10.30 12.56
CA PHE A 164 -5.67 10.98 11.30
C PHE A 164 -6.60 10.12 10.45
N ASP A 165 -7.59 10.77 9.85
CA ASP A 165 -8.51 10.11 8.92
C ASP A 165 -8.05 10.22 7.48
N THR A 166 -8.08 9.09 6.79
CA THR A 166 -7.77 9.03 5.36
C THR A 166 -8.82 8.23 4.60
N LYS A 167 -8.97 8.56 3.33
CA LYS A 167 -9.84 7.85 2.40
C LYS A 167 -9.07 7.46 1.16
N LEU A 168 -9.34 6.26 0.67
CA LEU A 168 -8.82 5.80 -0.60
C LEU A 168 -9.66 6.43 -1.72
N LYS A 169 -9.01 7.12 -2.66
CA LYS A 169 -9.66 7.75 -3.81
C LYS A 169 -9.01 7.30 -5.11
N ILE A 170 -9.80 7.31 -6.17
CA ILE A 170 -9.28 7.14 -7.54
C ILE A 170 -8.66 8.49 -7.95
N LYS A 171 -7.47 8.46 -8.53
CA LYS A 171 -6.83 9.68 -9.06
C LYS A 171 -7.69 10.27 -10.18
N ASN A 172 -7.85 11.60 -10.18
CA ASN A 172 -8.70 12.32 -11.15
C ASN A 172 -8.23 12.19 -12.61
N THR A 173 -7.04 11.66 -12.84
CA THR A 173 -6.47 11.44 -14.19
C THR A 173 -7.12 10.28 -14.95
N PHE A 174 -7.95 9.48 -14.30
CA PHE A 174 -8.59 8.33 -14.95
C PHE A 174 -9.83 8.74 -15.73
N LYS A 175 -9.75 8.70 -17.07
CA LYS A 175 -10.78 9.27 -17.98
C LYS A 175 -11.75 8.22 -18.60
N THR A 176 -11.57 6.93 -18.36
CA THR A 176 -12.25 5.85 -19.11
C THR A 176 -13.48 5.25 -18.40
N LYS A 177 -14.26 6.04 -17.67
CA LYS A 177 -15.44 5.54 -16.92
C LYS A 177 -16.62 5.05 -17.77
N GLN A 178 -16.67 5.41 -19.06
CA GLN A 178 -17.82 5.12 -19.94
C GLN A 178 -17.82 3.70 -20.54
N ASN A 179 -16.72 2.96 -20.40
CA ASN A 179 -16.62 1.61 -20.95
C ASN A 179 -17.31 0.58 -20.04
N ASN A 180 -17.74 -0.53 -20.63
CA ASN A 180 -18.11 -1.73 -19.89
C ASN A 180 -16.83 -2.53 -19.57
N PHE A 181 -16.70 -3.03 -18.32
CA PHE A 181 -15.48 -3.66 -17.88
C PHE A 181 -15.66 -5.10 -17.41
N LEU A 182 -14.65 -5.92 -17.72
CA LEU A 182 -14.29 -7.10 -16.96
C LEU A 182 -13.21 -6.68 -15.95
N ALA A 183 -13.56 -6.68 -14.67
CA ALA A 183 -12.65 -6.32 -13.59
C ALA A 183 -12.00 -7.57 -12.99
N PHE A 184 -10.67 -7.57 -12.87
CA PHE A 184 -9.95 -8.70 -12.26
C PHE A 184 -8.91 -8.23 -11.25
N CYS A 185 -8.64 -9.04 -10.23
CA CYS A 185 -7.60 -8.77 -9.24
C CYS A 185 -7.17 -10.03 -8.49
N ALA A 186 -5.96 -9.95 -7.90
CA ALA A 186 -5.39 -10.95 -7.01
C ALA A 186 -5.04 -10.27 -5.65
N LEU A 187 -6.07 -9.94 -4.89
CA LEU A 187 -5.99 -9.25 -3.61
C LEU A 187 -6.58 -10.11 -2.50
N GLY A 188 -6.08 -9.98 -1.28
CA GLY A 188 -6.65 -10.65 -0.10
C GLY A 188 -8.11 -10.27 0.20
N ASN A 189 -8.59 -9.12 -0.31
CA ASN A 189 -9.99 -8.72 -0.26
C ASN A 189 -10.45 -8.17 -1.63
N PRO A 190 -10.82 -9.03 -2.59
CA PRO A 190 -11.27 -8.62 -3.92
C PRO A 190 -12.53 -7.75 -3.89
N ILE A 191 -13.44 -8.01 -2.96
CA ILE A 191 -14.72 -7.30 -2.82
C ILE A 191 -14.49 -5.79 -2.64
N LYS A 192 -13.42 -5.41 -1.91
CA LYS A 192 -13.06 -4.00 -1.69
C LYS A 192 -12.75 -3.30 -3.02
N PHE A 193 -12.03 -3.95 -3.92
CA PHE A 193 -11.71 -3.43 -5.25
C PHE A 193 -12.97 -3.27 -6.11
N PHE A 194 -13.78 -4.32 -6.23
CA PHE A 194 -15.01 -4.28 -7.03
C PHE A 194 -16.01 -3.25 -6.49
N ASN A 195 -16.16 -3.13 -5.19
CA ASN A 195 -17.00 -2.10 -4.57
C ASN A 195 -16.45 -0.68 -4.83
N THR A 196 -15.13 -0.50 -4.86
CA THR A 196 -14.52 0.79 -5.20
C THR A 196 -14.86 1.19 -6.63
N LEU A 197 -14.81 0.26 -7.58
CA LEU A 197 -15.20 0.51 -8.96
C LEU A 197 -16.69 0.89 -9.06
N LYS A 198 -17.59 0.11 -8.44
CA LYS A 198 -19.04 0.35 -8.43
C LYS A 198 -19.40 1.72 -7.84
N LYS A 199 -18.83 2.06 -6.67
CA LYS A 199 -19.04 3.37 -5.99
C LYS A 199 -18.58 4.56 -6.83
N ASN A 200 -17.66 4.36 -7.75
CA ASN A 200 -17.16 5.39 -8.65
C ASN A 200 -17.80 5.33 -10.06
N ASN A 201 -18.96 4.67 -10.17
CA ASN A 201 -19.79 4.58 -11.37
C ASN A 201 -19.12 3.88 -12.59
N PHE A 202 -18.21 2.90 -12.31
CA PHE A 202 -17.72 2.04 -13.38
C PHE A 202 -18.77 0.99 -13.74
N LYS A 203 -18.99 0.78 -15.01
CA LYS A 203 -19.91 -0.26 -15.54
C LYS A 203 -19.19 -1.62 -15.52
N ILE A 204 -19.26 -2.34 -14.40
CA ILE A 204 -18.67 -3.66 -14.24
C ILE A 204 -19.68 -4.72 -14.65
N VAL A 205 -19.38 -5.45 -15.74
CA VAL A 205 -20.21 -6.53 -16.25
C VAL A 205 -19.75 -7.87 -15.70
N LEU A 206 -18.43 -8.09 -15.62
CA LEU A 206 -17.84 -9.32 -15.10
C LEU A 206 -16.77 -9.01 -14.06
N THR A 207 -16.61 -9.93 -13.10
CA THR A 207 -15.54 -9.89 -12.12
C THR A 207 -14.81 -11.22 -12.05
N LYS A 208 -13.48 -11.19 -11.97
CA LYS A 208 -12.62 -12.37 -11.75
C LYS A 208 -11.70 -12.11 -10.59
N SER A 209 -11.64 -13.00 -9.63
CA SER A 209 -10.70 -12.94 -8.50
C SER A 209 -9.75 -14.12 -8.54
N PHE A 210 -8.48 -13.83 -8.30
CA PHE A 210 -7.40 -14.80 -8.16
C PHE A 210 -6.93 -14.83 -6.69
N PRO A 211 -6.22 -15.88 -6.26
CA PRO A 211 -5.60 -15.92 -4.94
C PRO A 211 -4.71 -14.69 -4.68
N ASP A 212 -4.58 -14.26 -3.43
CA ASP A 212 -3.73 -13.11 -3.09
C ASP A 212 -2.29 -13.33 -3.55
N HIS A 213 -1.70 -12.29 -4.17
CA HIS A 213 -0.38 -12.32 -4.81
C HIS A 213 -0.24 -13.38 -5.92
N TYR A 214 -1.31 -13.70 -6.63
CA TYR A 214 -1.27 -14.61 -7.77
C TYR A 214 -0.27 -14.13 -8.83
N GLU A 215 0.51 -15.05 -9.38
CA GLU A 215 1.39 -14.80 -10.54
C GLU A 215 0.62 -15.11 -11.82
N TYR A 216 0.27 -14.05 -12.56
CA TYR A 216 -0.43 -14.21 -13.83
C TYR A 216 0.46 -14.86 -14.89
N LYS A 217 -0.02 -15.93 -15.50
CA LYS A 217 0.58 -16.55 -16.67
C LYS A 217 0.00 -15.92 -17.94
N ASN A 218 0.74 -15.95 -19.02
CA ASN A 218 0.21 -15.47 -20.32
C ASN A 218 -1.13 -16.12 -20.71
N LYS A 219 -1.31 -17.41 -20.38
CA LYS A 219 -2.58 -18.10 -20.59
C LYS A 219 -3.74 -17.43 -19.82
N ASP A 220 -3.52 -17.01 -18.59
CA ASP A 220 -4.57 -16.38 -17.77
C ASP A 220 -4.98 -15.05 -18.39
N ILE A 221 -4.00 -14.25 -18.81
CA ILE A 221 -4.22 -12.94 -19.45
C ILE A 221 -4.94 -13.12 -20.80
N ASN A 222 -4.52 -14.09 -21.63
CA ASN A 222 -5.17 -14.38 -22.90
C ASN A 222 -6.63 -14.82 -22.69
N THR A 223 -6.90 -15.68 -21.71
CA THR A 223 -8.28 -16.08 -21.37
C THR A 223 -9.13 -14.88 -20.94
N LEU A 224 -8.56 -13.95 -20.14
CA LEU A 224 -9.26 -12.73 -19.75
C LEU A 224 -9.53 -11.81 -20.95
N LYS A 225 -8.59 -11.69 -21.90
CA LYS A 225 -8.76 -10.92 -23.14
C LYS A 225 -9.85 -11.52 -24.00
N GLU A 226 -9.79 -12.82 -24.29
CA GLU A 226 -10.82 -13.53 -25.08
C GLU A 226 -12.22 -13.37 -24.46
N GLU A 227 -12.36 -13.49 -23.14
CA GLU A 227 -13.65 -13.34 -22.47
C GLU A 227 -14.15 -11.88 -22.54
N ALA A 228 -13.23 -10.90 -22.47
CA ALA A 228 -13.57 -9.49 -22.61
C ALA A 228 -14.00 -9.16 -24.04
N ASP A 229 -13.27 -9.63 -25.06
CA ASP A 229 -13.55 -9.39 -26.47
C ASP A 229 -14.90 -10.00 -26.89
N ASN A 230 -15.16 -11.24 -26.50
CA ASN A 230 -16.43 -11.94 -26.79
C ASN A 230 -17.67 -11.20 -26.25
N LYS A 231 -17.48 -10.30 -25.26
CA LYS A 231 -18.57 -9.53 -24.62
C LYS A 231 -18.42 -8.02 -24.84
N ASN A 232 -17.52 -7.60 -25.69
CA ASN A 232 -17.19 -6.19 -25.95
C ASN A 232 -16.92 -5.40 -24.65
N LEU A 233 -16.07 -5.96 -23.78
CA LEU A 233 -15.65 -5.39 -22.52
C LEU A 233 -14.19 -4.94 -22.60
N LYS A 234 -13.80 -3.98 -21.74
CA LYS A 234 -12.40 -3.66 -21.48
C LYS A 234 -11.93 -4.27 -20.18
N LEU A 235 -10.68 -4.68 -20.12
CA LEU A 235 -10.06 -5.17 -18.90
C LEU A 235 -9.73 -4.02 -17.97
N ILE A 236 -9.97 -4.21 -16.65
CA ILE A 236 -9.55 -3.29 -15.61
C ILE A 236 -9.01 -4.06 -14.40
N THR A 237 -7.85 -3.62 -13.90
CA THR A 237 -7.19 -4.23 -12.73
C THR A 237 -6.58 -3.19 -11.80
N THR A 238 -5.89 -3.62 -10.74
CA THR A 238 -5.20 -2.77 -9.78
C THR A 238 -3.76 -2.45 -10.21
N GLU A 239 -3.18 -1.36 -9.66
CA GLU A 239 -1.74 -1.07 -9.85
C GLU A 239 -0.86 -2.23 -9.35
N LYS A 240 -1.28 -2.92 -8.25
CA LYS A 240 -0.56 -4.06 -7.66
C LYS A 240 -0.59 -5.29 -8.56
N ASP A 241 -1.69 -5.54 -9.24
CA ASP A 241 -1.79 -6.66 -10.18
C ASP A 241 -1.08 -6.38 -11.49
N TYR A 242 -1.20 -5.16 -11.98
CA TYR A 242 -0.59 -4.77 -13.26
C TYR A 242 0.95 -4.88 -13.28
N VAL A 243 1.63 -4.66 -12.16
CA VAL A 243 3.10 -4.82 -12.10
C VAL A 243 3.55 -6.29 -12.21
N LYS A 244 2.63 -7.25 -12.02
CA LYS A 244 2.87 -8.70 -12.14
C LYS A 244 2.58 -9.24 -13.55
N ILE A 245 2.07 -8.41 -14.45
CA ILE A 245 1.75 -8.79 -15.82
C ILE A 245 2.92 -8.44 -16.70
N ASP A 246 3.50 -9.45 -17.35
CA ASP A 246 4.68 -9.27 -18.19
C ASP A 246 4.33 -8.63 -19.55
N ASP A 247 3.19 -9.01 -20.12
CA ASP A 247 2.69 -8.50 -21.40
C ASP A 247 1.86 -7.23 -21.14
N LYS A 248 2.54 -6.09 -21.17
CA LYS A 248 1.96 -4.76 -20.90
C LYS A 248 1.39 -4.12 -22.18
N GLU A 249 0.64 -4.86 -22.95
CA GLU A 249 -0.12 -4.24 -24.02
C GLU A 249 -1.13 -3.22 -23.45
N ASN A 250 -1.37 -2.14 -24.21
CA ASN A 250 -2.23 -1.01 -23.82
C ASN A 250 -3.72 -1.35 -23.60
N GLU A 251 -4.07 -2.62 -23.57
CA GLU A 251 -5.44 -3.14 -23.50
C GLU A 251 -5.98 -3.24 -22.06
N ILE A 252 -5.10 -3.25 -21.05
CA ILE A 252 -5.51 -3.38 -19.66
C ILE A 252 -5.54 -2.00 -18.99
N SER A 253 -6.72 -1.56 -18.60
CA SER A 253 -6.90 -0.35 -17.81
C SER A 253 -6.44 -0.61 -16.36
N VAL A 254 -5.66 0.31 -15.81
CA VAL A 254 -5.17 0.22 -14.43
C VAL A 254 -5.88 1.24 -13.59
N LEU A 255 -6.52 0.82 -12.48
CA LEU A 255 -7.19 1.74 -11.57
C LEU A 255 -6.16 2.45 -10.69
N PRO A 256 -5.86 3.74 -10.94
CA PRO A 256 -4.90 4.47 -10.14
C PRO A 256 -5.55 4.93 -8.84
N ILE A 257 -5.01 4.47 -7.72
CA ILE A 257 -5.52 4.84 -6.40
C ILE A 257 -4.53 5.75 -5.65
N GLU A 258 -5.07 6.57 -4.77
CA GLU A 258 -4.29 7.36 -3.82
C GLU A 258 -4.98 7.43 -2.47
N ILE A 259 -4.20 7.62 -1.42
CA ILE A 259 -4.71 7.96 -0.11
C ILE A 259 -4.78 9.49 0.02
N ASN A 260 -5.94 9.98 0.43
CA ASN A 260 -6.16 11.40 0.69
C ASN A 260 -6.65 11.62 2.11
N PHE A 261 -6.03 12.58 2.76
CA PHE A 261 -6.52 13.18 4.01
C PHE A 261 -7.67 14.15 3.72
N SER A 262 -8.49 14.44 4.73
CA SER A 262 -9.24 15.69 4.74
C SER A 262 -8.26 16.87 4.68
N LYS A 263 -8.72 18.06 4.25
CA LYS A 263 -7.82 19.24 4.19
C LYS A 263 -7.25 19.56 5.58
N ALA A 264 -8.08 19.46 6.63
CA ALA A 264 -7.66 19.70 8.01
C ALA A 264 -6.63 18.67 8.48
N ASP A 265 -6.91 17.37 8.29
CA ASP A 265 -5.98 16.30 8.73
C ASP A 265 -4.69 16.30 7.93
N GLY A 266 -4.74 16.68 6.65
CA GLY A 266 -3.54 16.81 5.83
C GLY A 266 -2.57 17.87 6.35
N ASN A 267 -3.08 19.00 6.83
CA ASN A 267 -2.24 20.04 7.44
C ASN A 267 -1.73 19.58 8.82
N LYS A 268 -2.59 19.02 9.65
CA LYS A 268 -2.19 18.46 10.95
C LYS A 268 -1.10 17.37 10.81
N PHE A 269 -1.24 16.50 9.84
CA PHE A 269 -0.25 15.43 9.60
C PHE A 269 1.11 16.00 9.14
N LYS A 270 1.10 17.05 8.30
CA LYS A 270 2.34 17.76 7.92
C LYS A 270 3.02 18.40 9.13
N SER A 271 2.24 19.06 10.01
CA SER A 271 2.79 19.66 11.24
C SER A 271 3.33 18.61 12.18
N PHE A 272 2.60 17.49 12.38
CA PHE A 272 3.05 16.35 13.15
C PHE A 272 4.39 15.78 12.65
N LEU A 273 4.53 15.57 11.33
CA LEU A 273 5.79 15.08 10.77
C LEU A 273 6.94 16.05 10.99
N LYS A 274 6.71 17.38 10.82
CA LYS A 274 7.75 18.39 11.07
C LYS A 274 8.21 18.41 12.52
N GLU A 275 7.27 18.34 13.46
CA GLU A 275 7.57 18.28 14.89
C GLU A 275 8.42 17.06 15.20
N LYS A 276 7.96 15.87 14.82
CA LYS A 276 8.63 14.60 15.11
C LYS A 276 9.98 14.38 14.42
N ILE A 277 10.26 15.09 13.33
CA ILE A 277 11.55 15.01 12.64
C ILE A 277 12.56 15.98 13.25
N ASN A 278 12.10 17.07 13.87
CA ASN A 278 12.96 18.10 14.45
C ASN A 278 13.21 17.91 15.94
N ASP A 279 12.44 17.02 16.60
CA ASP A 279 12.68 16.56 17.97
C ASP A 279 13.86 15.55 18.03
#